data_dda2e74d2abfeaa2519cd7051fff7c6d
#
_entry.id   dda2e74d2abfeaa2519cd7051fff7c6d
#
_cell.length_a   1.000
_cell.length_b   1.000
_cell.length_c   1.000
_cell.angle_alpha   90.00
_cell.angle_beta   90.00
_cell.angle_gamma   90.00
#
_symmetry.space_group_name_H-M   'P 1'
#
loop_
_entity.id
_entity.type
_entity.pdbx_description
1 polymer ?
#
loop_
_entity_poly.entity_id
_entity_poly.type
_entity_poly.pdbx_seq_one_letter_code
_entity_poly.pdbx_strand_id
1 'polypeptide(L)'
;MREQPFNPPVQPQVSAPSFGPDESERTVDDVTRHETPGPSDASRGMSRRGFLGGVGAAASLIAVGPVLGSRAAGAVGAALATDDVALALDDIQGNVLAGFNKDHQALLFVVFSSPAAGRAFVAGAARSVASVDEVAAFNGAFRSSVARAGSERSAPTATWVNLAISHAGLARLERSAEELSAFPEEFRAGMRARAAVIGDTETSAPSQWLAPFQDDLHAVVIVASDRSADLDAEVARQEQLANAAGVEVTFVQRGDARADEPGHEHFGFKDGVSQPGVRGFTKPQNADDENQGVPGQDLLWPGEFVLGYPRQAGVGGGEGAGAVSLSGPAWTANGSYLVFRRLRQDVAGFRAFVAETAKSQGMSEDLLGAKLVGRYKSGAPLALSGPKTRDPGPSDPALLADIAINDFEFAEDDPDGAVVPLAAHIRKAYPRDEDTPDGGEEDTQTHRVLRRGIPYGASLPADATSDDAEDRGLLFLCYQTSISRQFETVQRHFVNDPDFPEAGAGQDPIITQSPATGSFTLPGGRPNHIALMTRFVTTTGGEYFFQPSITALSQLGVEPATSPTPAAPVPPVEADARPARPPRGRPRPPRGPRGAGGPDLPRGGGDRPPR
;
A
#
# COMPACT_ATOMS: atom_id res chain seq x y z
N MET A 1 31.62 39.68 -54.10
CA MET A 1 32.88 38.93 -54.12
C MET A 1 32.55 37.48 -53.85
N ARG A 2 33.06 36.64 -54.75
CA ARG A 2 32.61 35.25 -54.94
C ARG A 2 33.06 34.35 -53.82
N GLU A 3 32.18 33.51 -53.37
CA GLU A 3 32.42 32.29 -52.56
C GLU A 3 33.20 31.25 -53.38
N GLN A 4 34.12 30.55 -52.71
CA GLN A 4 34.69 29.30 -53.20
C GLN A 4 34.48 28.19 -52.17
N PRO A 5 34.21 26.93 -52.60
CA PRO A 5 33.89 25.83 -51.73
C PRO A 5 35.11 25.06 -51.24
N PHE A 6 35.00 24.54 -50.02
CA PHE A 6 36.00 23.76 -49.31
C PHE A 6 35.80 22.26 -49.59
N ASN A 7 36.85 21.59 -50.05
CA ASN A 7 36.90 20.11 -50.27
C ASN A 7 37.52 19.43 -49.04
N PRO A 8 36.99 18.30 -48.52
CA PRO A 8 37.64 17.53 -47.46
C PRO A 8 38.66 16.51 -48.02
N PRO A 9 39.67 16.12 -47.23
CA PRO A 9 40.73 15.20 -47.68
C PRO A 9 40.33 13.72 -47.60
N VAL A 10 40.90 12.96 -48.50
CA VAL A 10 40.77 11.52 -48.80
C VAL A 10 41.46 10.68 -47.71
N GLN A 11 40.79 9.62 -47.22
CA GLN A 11 41.38 8.59 -46.38
C GLN A 11 42.09 7.51 -47.20
N PRO A 12 43.19 6.92 -46.73
CA PRO A 12 43.82 5.77 -47.38
C PRO A 12 43.19 4.43 -46.91
N GLN A 13 42.93 3.57 -47.87
CA GLN A 13 42.56 2.16 -47.68
C GLN A 13 43.78 1.34 -47.28
N VAL A 14 43.59 0.44 -46.26
CA VAL A 14 44.53 -0.63 -45.95
C VAL A 14 43.86 -1.96 -46.15
N SER A 15 44.52 -2.79 -46.96
CA SER A 15 44.10 -4.10 -47.46
C SER A 15 44.22 -5.18 -46.38
N ALA A 16 43.27 -6.12 -46.36
CA ALA A 16 43.31 -7.37 -45.59
C ALA A 16 44.13 -8.45 -46.33
N PRO A 17 44.82 -9.38 -45.61
CA PRO A 17 45.32 -10.58 -46.23
C PRO A 17 44.37 -11.76 -46.02
N SER A 18 44.14 -12.49 -47.10
CA SER A 18 43.47 -13.77 -47.21
C SER A 18 44.40 -14.90 -46.83
N PHE A 19 43.91 -15.90 -46.07
CA PHE A 19 44.45 -17.26 -46.09
C PHE A 19 43.31 -18.27 -46.26
N GLY A 20 43.45 -19.11 -47.29
CA GLY A 20 42.57 -20.21 -47.64
C GLY A 20 42.98 -21.53 -46.99
N PRO A 21 42.28 -22.63 -47.31
CA PRO A 21 42.08 -23.76 -46.42
C PRO A 21 43.14 -24.87 -46.56
N ASP A 22 43.32 -25.67 -45.53
CA ASP A 22 43.99 -26.97 -45.64
C ASP A 22 43.13 -28.07 -45.02
N GLU A 23 42.87 -29.10 -45.80
CA GLU A 23 42.18 -30.33 -45.51
C GLU A 23 43.18 -31.33 -44.88
N SER A 24 42.75 -32.09 -43.87
CA SER A 24 43.16 -33.48 -43.77
C SER A 24 42.17 -34.30 -42.95
N GLU A 25 41.52 -35.23 -43.67
CA GLU A 25 40.75 -36.35 -43.18
C GLU A 25 41.52 -37.23 -42.21
N ARG A 26 40.83 -37.74 -41.19
CA ARG A 26 40.97 -39.16 -40.73
C ARG A 26 39.74 -39.59 -39.96
N THR A 27 39.04 -40.54 -40.51
CA THR A 27 38.07 -41.47 -39.93
C THR A 27 38.69 -42.33 -38.83
N VAL A 28 37.98 -42.58 -37.71
CA VAL A 28 37.84 -43.91 -37.07
C VAL A 28 36.63 -43.92 -36.13
N ASP A 29 35.93 -45.03 -36.14
CA ASP A 29 34.67 -45.49 -35.64
C ASP A 29 34.42 -45.38 -34.12
N ASP A 30 33.14 -45.17 -33.84
CA ASP A 30 32.29 -45.91 -32.88
C ASP A 30 32.80 -46.12 -31.44
N VAL A 31 32.14 -45.47 -30.46
CA VAL A 31 31.72 -46.07 -29.18
C VAL A 31 30.82 -45.09 -28.40
N THR A 32 29.63 -45.57 -28.07
CA THR A 32 28.69 -45.20 -27.00
C THR A 32 28.19 -43.77 -26.88
N ARG A 33 26.90 -43.65 -27.20
CA ARG A 33 25.98 -42.59 -26.78
C ARG A 33 25.90 -42.54 -25.27
N HIS A 34 26.49 -41.51 -24.67
CA HIS A 34 26.00 -40.93 -23.43
C HIS A 34 25.25 -39.68 -23.77
N GLU A 35 23.92 -39.71 -23.62
CA GLU A 35 23.08 -38.54 -23.63
C GLU A 35 23.52 -37.63 -22.46
N THR A 36 24.15 -36.51 -22.77
CA THR A 36 24.26 -35.38 -21.85
C THR A 36 22.89 -34.74 -21.77
N PRO A 37 22.28 -34.58 -20.58
CA PRO A 37 21.06 -33.81 -20.45
C PRO A 37 21.37 -32.37 -20.86
N GLY A 38 20.56 -31.84 -21.76
CA GLY A 38 20.56 -30.42 -22.15
C GLY A 38 20.41 -29.52 -20.94
N PRO A 39 20.80 -28.24 -21.04
CA PRO A 39 20.68 -27.32 -19.91
C PRO A 39 19.21 -27.30 -19.48
N SER A 40 18.97 -27.75 -18.27
CA SER A 40 17.68 -27.68 -17.61
C SER A 40 17.21 -26.21 -17.61
N ASP A 41 16.00 -26.02 -18.02
CA ASP A 41 15.19 -24.79 -18.03
C ASP A 41 15.01 -24.28 -16.58
N ALA A 42 16.09 -23.84 -15.94
CA ALA A 42 16.14 -23.35 -14.57
C ALA A 42 15.88 -21.84 -14.45
N SER A 43 15.45 -21.19 -15.54
CA SER A 43 15.19 -19.75 -15.57
C SER A 43 13.71 -19.36 -15.75
N ARG A 44 12.77 -20.27 -15.43
CA ARG A 44 11.36 -19.85 -15.28
C ARG A 44 11.20 -19.29 -13.86
N GLY A 45 11.29 -17.97 -13.74
CA GLY A 45 10.94 -17.28 -12.52
C GLY A 45 9.56 -17.72 -12.02
N MET A 46 9.39 -17.88 -10.71
CA MET A 46 8.08 -18.16 -10.12
C MET A 46 7.13 -17.01 -10.45
N SER A 47 5.86 -17.33 -10.73
CA SER A 47 4.82 -16.32 -10.85
C SER A 47 4.79 -15.46 -9.57
N ARG A 48 4.28 -14.23 -9.67
CA ARG A 48 4.04 -13.36 -8.50
C ARG A 48 3.31 -14.09 -7.38
N ARG A 49 2.39 -14.96 -7.75
CA ARG A 49 1.62 -15.82 -6.85
C ARG A 49 2.50 -16.84 -6.13
N GLY A 50 3.42 -17.51 -6.82
CA GLY A 50 4.37 -18.45 -6.23
C GLY A 50 5.35 -17.76 -5.27
N PHE A 51 5.77 -16.56 -5.60
CA PHE A 51 6.70 -15.78 -4.77
C PHE A 51 6.02 -15.24 -3.49
N LEU A 52 4.89 -14.55 -3.61
CA LEU A 52 4.16 -14.04 -2.44
C LEU A 52 3.56 -15.17 -1.58
N GLY A 53 3.35 -16.36 -2.14
CA GLY A 53 2.98 -17.57 -1.41
C GLY A 53 4.12 -18.17 -0.56
N GLY A 54 5.38 -17.89 -0.88
CA GLY A 54 6.55 -18.38 -0.16
C GLY A 54 6.81 -17.66 1.17
N VAL A 55 6.57 -16.37 1.21
CA VAL A 55 6.84 -15.51 2.38
C VAL A 55 5.79 -15.62 3.50
N GLY A 56 4.74 -16.40 3.31
CA GLY A 56 3.69 -16.63 4.32
C GLY A 56 3.45 -18.09 4.70
N ALA A 57 4.42 -18.97 4.52
CA ALA A 57 4.22 -20.41 4.48
C ALA A 57 4.34 -21.14 5.80
N ALA A 58 3.53 -20.85 6.80
CA ALA A 58 3.20 -21.82 7.85
C ALA A 58 1.81 -21.56 8.45
N ALA A 59 0.75 -21.83 7.70
CA ALA A 59 -0.58 -21.92 8.28
C ALA A 59 -0.92 -23.40 8.51
N SER A 60 -0.85 -23.85 9.74
CA SER A 60 -1.36 -25.15 10.19
C SER A 60 -2.88 -25.17 10.10
N LEU A 61 -3.41 -26.32 9.69
CA LEU A 61 -4.83 -26.66 9.64
C LEU A 61 -5.54 -26.33 10.96
N ILE A 62 -6.54 -25.49 10.90
CA ILE A 62 -7.56 -25.38 11.96
C ILE A 62 -8.81 -26.08 11.45
N ALA A 63 -9.24 -27.11 12.18
CA ALA A 63 -10.52 -27.74 11.98
C ALA A 63 -11.63 -26.77 12.41
N VAL A 64 -12.54 -26.44 11.51
CA VAL A 64 -13.70 -25.57 11.78
C VAL A 64 -14.86 -26.48 12.19
N GLY A 65 -15.28 -26.37 13.45
CA GLY A 65 -16.58 -26.82 13.91
C GLY A 65 -17.53 -25.61 13.97
N PRO A 66 -18.84 -25.80 13.70
CA PRO A 66 -19.76 -24.67 13.65
C PRO A 66 -20.19 -24.24 15.04
N VAL A 67 -20.03 -22.97 15.39
CA VAL A 67 -20.72 -22.38 16.55
C VAL A 67 -21.51 -21.15 16.06
N LEU A 68 -22.82 -21.33 16.00
CA LEU A 68 -23.84 -20.29 15.94
C LEU A 68 -23.88 -19.55 17.30
N GLY A 69 -23.83 -18.24 17.28
CA GLY A 69 -24.06 -17.44 18.47
C GLY A 69 -23.87 -15.94 18.25
N SER A 70 -24.98 -15.26 17.96
CA SER A 70 -25.09 -13.80 18.01
C SER A 70 -24.79 -13.26 19.40
N ARG A 71 -23.88 -12.30 19.54
CA ARG A 71 -23.76 -11.46 20.74
C ARG A 71 -23.59 -9.99 20.41
N ALA A 72 -24.42 -9.22 21.09
CA ALA A 72 -24.54 -7.79 21.03
C ALA A 72 -23.26 -7.06 21.45
N ALA A 73 -23.02 -5.88 20.83
CA ALA A 73 -21.99 -4.93 21.21
C ALA A 73 -22.22 -4.40 22.63
N GLY A 74 -21.33 -4.74 23.53
CA GLY A 74 -21.25 -4.21 24.88
C GLY A 74 -19.88 -3.60 25.14
N ALA A 75 -19.86 -2.42 25.76
CA ALA A 75 -18.70 -1.62 26.09
C ALA A 75 -17.53 -2.42 26.66
N VAL A 76 -16.34 -2.26 26.08
CA VAL A 76 -15.11 -2.88 26.58
C VAL A 76 -14.14 -1.80 27.03
N GLY A 77 -14.06 -1.65 28.35
CA GLY A 77 -12.90 -1.13 29.02
C GLY A 77 -12.32 -2.27 29.85
N ALA A 78 -11.42 -3.04 29.30
CA ALA A 78 -10.55 -3.97 30.03
C ALA A 78 -9.29 -4.20 29.19
N ALA A 79 -8.13 -4.06 29.80
CA ALA A 79 -6.85 -4.40 29.19
C ALA A 79 -6.87 -5.83 28.66
N LEU A 80 -6.69 -6.01 27.36
CA LEU A 80 -6.58 -7.32 26.72
C LEU A 80 -5.18 -7.88 27.03
N ALA A 81 -5.15 -9.10 27.53
CA ALA A 81 -3.93 -9.88 27.61
C ALA A 81 -3.42 -10.21 26.19
N THR A 82 -2.16 -10.28 26.04
CA THR A 82 -1.27 -10.03 24.93
C THR A 82 -1.40 -10.83 23.64
N ASP A 83 -2.32 -11.80 23.41
CA ASP A 83 -2.12 -12.70 22.26
C ASP A 83 -3.31 -13.05 21.37
N ASP A 84 -4.54 -12.63 21.66
CA ASP A 84 -5.70 -13.02 20.83
C ASP A 84 -6.52 -11.81 20.34
N VAL A 85 -6.02 -11.09 19.33
CA VAL A 85 -6.88 -10.18 18.58
C VAL A 85 -7.73 -11.01 17.62
N ALA A 86 -8.98 -11.25 18.00
CA ALA A 86 -9.92 -11.93 17.12
C ALA A 86 -10.38 -10.99 16.00
N LEU A 87 -9.93 -11.22 14.77
CA LEU A 87 -10.35 -10.48 13.58
C LEU A 87 -11.61 -11.11 12.97
N ALA A 88 -12.54 -10.28 12.52
CA ALA A 88 -13.72 -10.70 11.76
C ALA A 88 -13.33 -10.98 10.29
N LEU A 89 -12.57 -12.04 10.04
CA LEU A 89 -11.99 -12.36 8.74
C LEU A 89 -13.03 -12.62 7.65
N ASP A 90 -14.24 -13.05 8.05
CA ASP A 90 -15.40 -13.24 7.19
C ASP A 90 -16.10 -11.92 6.79
N ASP A 91 -15.86 -10.83 7.53
CA ASP A 91 -16.45 -9.52 7.28
C ASP A 91 -15.44 -8.51 6.64
N ILE A 92 -14.15 -8.77 6.75
CA ILE A 92 -13.11 -7.96 6.10
C ILE A 92 -12.93 -8.40 4.64
N GLN A 93 -12.92 -7.47 3.68
CA GLN A 93 -12.72 -7.78 2.27
C GLN A 93 -11.32 -8.35 2.00
N GLY A 94 -11.22 -9.38 1.18
CA GLY A 94 -10.08 -10.28 1.02
C GLY A 94 -8.74 -9.62 0.65
N ASN A 95 -8.76 -8.56 -0.15
CA ASN A 95 -7.52 -7.90 -0.58
C ASN A 95 -6.82 -7.11 0.55
N VAL A 96 -7.53 -6.76 1.63
CA VAL A 96 -6.97 -5.97 2.73
C VAL A 96 -5.82 -6.74 3.40
N LEU A 97 -6.12 -7.89 4.02
CA LEU A 97 -5.14 -8.68 4.76
C LEU A 97 -4.51 -9.80 3.94
N ALA A 98 -5.31 -10.66 3.32
CA ALA A 98 -4.81 -11.84 2.62
C ALA A 98 -4.11 -11.50 1.29
N GLY A 99 -4.51 -10.41 0.62
CA GLY A 99 -4.01 -10.04 -0.70
C GLY A 99 -4.44 -11.01 -1.80
N PHE A 100 -4.86 -10.51 -2.94
CA PHE A 100 -5.35 -11.38 -4.02
C PHE A 100 -4.24 -12.21 -4.68
N ASN A 101 -3.03 -11.65 -4.81
CA ASN A 101 -1.85 -12.33 -5.33
C ASN A 101 -2.13 -13.04 -6.67
N LYS A 102 -2.75 -12.34 -7.61
CA LYS A 102 -3.12 -12.83 -8.93
C LYS A 102 -2.25 -12.21 -10.01
N ASP A 103 -2.06 -12.95 -11.12
CA ASP A 103 -1.25 -12.48 -12.23
C ASP A 103 -1.96 -11.44 -13.10
N HIS A 104 -3.30 -11.43 -13.08
CA HIS A 104 -4.13 -10.51 -13.85
C HIS A 104 -5.08 -9.73 -12.94
N GLN A 105 -5.20 -8.43 -13.15
CA GLN A 105 -6.07 -7.55 -12.39
C GLN A 105 -6.73 -6.51 -13.30
N ALA A 106 -7.95 -6.11 -12.95
CA ALA A 106 -8.66 -4.98 -13.54
C ALA A 106 -9.29 -4.13 -12.45
N LEU A 107 -9.19 -2.83 -12.60
CA LEU A 107 -9.84 -1.83 -11.75
C LEU A 107 -10.88 -1.12 -12.59
N LEU A 108 -12.17 -1.28 -12.25
CA LEU A 108 -13.29 -0.62 -12.91
C LEU A 108 -13.68 0.59 -12.07
N PHE A 109 -13.47 1.78 -12.61
CA PHE A 109 -13.85 3.04 -11.98
C PHE A 109 -15.24 3.43 -12.46
N VAL A 110 -16.13 3.76 -11.50
CA VAL A 110 -17.55 3.97 -11.80
C VAL A 110 -18.07 5.28 -11.23
N VAL A 111 -19.08 5.84 -11.92
CA VAL A 111 -19.85 7.02 -11.50
C VAL A 111 -21.33 6.67 -11.39
N PHE A 112 -21.93 6.95 -10.26
CA PHE A 112 -23.35 6.70 -9.99
C PHE A 112 -24.21 7.80 -10.61
N SER A 113 -25.09 7.47 -11.55
CA SER A 113 -26.00 8.42 -12.20
C SER A 113 -27.04 8.99 -11.21
N SER A 114 -27.46 8.16 -10.24
CA SER A 114 -28.40 8.53 -9.19
C SER A 114 -28.12 7.76 -7.88
N PRO A 115 -28.64 8.21 -6.74
CA PRO A 115 -28.53 7.47 -5.48
C PRO A 115 -29.08 6.04 -5.57
N ALA A 116 -30.23 5.86 -6.21
CA ALA A 116 -30.85 4.55 -6.40
C ALA A 116 -29.98 3.63 -7.30
N ALA A 117 -29.39 4.17 -8.38
CA ALA A 117 -28.46 3.44 -9.25
C ALA A 117 -27.23 3.00 -8.47
N GLY A 118 -26.63 3.90 -7.69
CA GLY A 118 -25.46 3.58 -6.86
C GLY A 118 -25.77 2.48 -5.84
N ARG A 119 -26.89 2.58 -5.11
CA ARG A 119 -27.30 1.54 -4.14
C ARG A 119 -27.55 0.18 -4.81
N ALA A 120 -28.24 0.17 -5.95
CA ALA A 120 -28.49 -1.06 -6.70
C ALA A 120 -27.18 -1.73 -7.17
N PHE A 121 -26.23 -0.91 -7.64
CA PHE A 121 -24.91 -1.39 -8.04
C PHE A 121 -24.13 -1.97 -6.85
N VAL A 122 -24.03 -1.23 -5.73
CA VAL A 122 -23.33 -1.68 -4.52
C VAL A 122 -23.93 -2.98 -3.99
N ALA A 123 -25.26 -3.09 -3.90
CA ALA A 123 -25.96 -4.32 -3.48
C ALA A 123 -25.69 -5.48 -4.43
N GLY A 124 -25.58 -5.22 -5.72
CA GLY A 124 -25.26 -6.24 -6.72
C GLY A 124 -23.83 -6.73 -6.63
N ALA A 125 -22.86 -5.80 -6.56
CA ALA A 125 -21.44 -6.08 -6.49
C ALA A 125 -21.05 -6.77 -5.17
N ALA A 126 -21.66 -6.40 -4.04
CA ALA A 126 -21.43 -6.99 -2.74
C ALA A 126 -21.56 -8.52 -2.71
N ARG A 127 -22.40 -9.10 -3.59
CA ARG A 127 -22.62 -10.56 -3.66
C ARG A 127 -21.42 -11.34 -4.21
N SER A 128 -20.48 -10.68 -4.85
CA SER A 128 -19.27 -11.28 -5.42
C SER A 128 -18.00 -10.88 -4.67
N VAL A 129 -18.13 -10.05 -3.64
CA VAL A 129 -17.00 -9.61 -2.84
C VAL A 129 -16.46 -10.78 -2.02
N ALA A 130 -15.17 -11.07 -2.17
CA ALA A 130 -14.48 -12.09 -1.40
C ALA A 130 -14.05 -11.56 -0.04
N SER A 131 -14.13 -12.40 1.00
CA SER A 131 -13.65 -12.11 2.35
C SER A 131 -12.18 -12.53 2.54
N VAL A 132 -11.58 -12.13 3.67
CA VAL A 132 -10.20 -12.50 4.02
C VAL A 132 -10.08 -14.01 4.24
N ASP A 133 -11.02 -14.64 4.93
CA ASP A 133 -10.96 -16.07 5.22
C ASP A 133 -11.08 -16.92 3.93
N GLU A 134 -11.94 -16.53 2.98
CA GLU A 134 -12.05 -17.19 1.66
C GLU A 134 -10.72 -17.12 0.89
N VAL A 135 -10.12 -15.94 0.80
CA VAL A 135 -8.84 -15.74 0.09
C VAL A 135 -7.70 -16.45 0.81
N ALA A 136 -7.65 -16.41 2.14
CA ALA A 136 -6.62 -17.09 2.94
C ALA A 136 -6.72 -18.61 2.82
N ALA A 137 -7.93 -19.16 2.89
CA ALA A 137 -8.19 -20.59 2.70
C ALA A 137 -7.74 -21.07 1.31
N PHE A 138 -8.09 -20.30 0.27
CA PHE A 138 -7.62 -20.58 -1.09
C PHE A 138 -6.09 -20.52 -1.22
N ASN A 139 -5.44 -19.50 -0.66
CA ASN A 139 -3.98 -19.36 -0.66
C ASN A 139 -3.31 -20.55 0.03
N GLY A 140 -3.89 -21.06 1.12
CA GLY A 140 -3.45 -22.29 1.80
C GLY A 140 -3.57 -23.53 0.93
N ALA A 141 -4.72 -23.71 0.27
CA ALA A 141 -4.97 -24.83 -0.65
C ALA A 141 -4.03 -24.77 -1.87
N PHE A 142 -3.78 -23.57 -2.41
CA PHE A 142 -2.84 -23.36 -3.50
C PHE A 142 -1.42 -23.82 -3.13
N ARG A 143 -0.86 -23.29 -2.03
CA ARG A 143 0.48 -23.69 -1.54
C ARG A 143 0.60 -25.18 -1.32
N SER A 144 -0.41 -25.78 -0.71
CA SER A 144 -0.45 -27.22 -0.48
C SER A 144 -0.50 -28.04 -1.77
N SER A 145 -1.17 -27.53 -2.80
CA SER A 145 -1.22 -28.15 -4.13
C SER A 145 0.12 -28.06 -4.85
N VAL A 146 0.76 -26.89 -4.85
CA VAL A 146 2.08 -26.68 -5.44
C VAL A 146 3.14 -27.55 -4.75
N ALA A 147 3.14 -27.59 -3.41
CA ALA A 147 4.07 -28.42 -2.64
C ALA A 147 3.95 -29.91 -2.98
N ARG A 148 2.72 -30.42 -3.22
CA ARG A 148 2.48 -31.81 -3.61
C ARG A 148 2.82 -32.11 -5.06
N ALA A 149 2.50 -31.19 -5.98
CA ALA A 149 2.66 -31.40 -7.42
C ALA A 149 4.04 -30.96 -7.92
N GLY A 150 4.82 -30.21 -7.15
CA GLY A 150 6.09 -29.61 -7.57
C GLY A 150 5.93 -28.55 -8.68
N SER A 151 4.73 -28.10 -8.96
CA SER A 151 4.46 -27.15 -10.03
C SER A 151 3.12 -26.42 -9.83
N GLU A 152 3.05 -25.17 -10.27
CA GLU A 152 1.84 -24.34 -10.22
C GLU A 152 0.77 -24.76 -11.25
N ARG A 153 1.14 -25.52 -12.29
CA ARG A 153 0.21 -25.91 -13.37
C ARG A 153 -1.01 -26.70 -12.91
N SER A 154 -0.89 -27.42 -11.81
CA SER A 154 -1.98 -28.22 -11.22
C SER A 154 -2.67 -27.52 -10.05
N ALA A 155 -2.28 -26.29 -9.74
CA ALA A 155 -2.86 -25.55 -8.63
C ALA A 155 -4.27 -25.04 -8.96
N PRO A 156 -5.14 -24.90 -7.94
CA PRO A 156 -6.46 -24.32 -8.15
C PRO A 156 -6.34 -22.86 -8.64
N THR A 157 -7.33 -22.42 -9.40
CA THR A 157 -7.45 -21.05 -9.88
C THR A 157 -8.67 -20.38 -9.25
N ALA A 158 -8.64 -19.06 -9.08
CA ALA A 158 -9.75 -18.28 -8.58
C ALA A 158 -9.79 -16.90 -9.20
N THR A 159 -10.99 -16.31 -9.21
CA THR A 159 -11.22 -14.91 -9.52
C THR A 159 -11.84 -14.25 -8.30
N TRP A 160 -11.29 -13.12 -7.87
CA TRP A 160 -11.68 -12.39 -6.68
C TRP A 160 -12.17 -10.99 -7.03
N VAL A 161 -13.16 -10.52 -6.28
CA VAL A 161 -13.73 -9.17 -6.41
C VAL A 161 -13.69 -8.48 -5.06
N ASN A 162 -13.28 -7.20 -5.05
CA ASN A 162 -13.48 -6.28 -3.94
C ASN A 162 -14.04 -4.94 -4.46
N LEU A 163 -14.65 -4.18 -3.55
CA LEU A 163 -15.29 -2.90 -3.86
C LEU A 163 -14.88 -1.85 -2.83
N ALA A 164 -14.43 -0.69 -3.32
CA ALA A 164 -14.17 0.47 -2.49
C ALA A 164 -14.90 1.72 -3.03
N ILE A 165 -15.27 2.64 -2.15
CA ILE A 165 -16.14 3.78 -2.44
C ILE A 165 -15.42 5.06 -2.01
N SER A 166 -15.39 6.09 -2.87
CA SER A 166 -14.84 7.40 -2.53
C SER A 166 -15.78 8.18 -1.61
N HIS A 167 -15.31 9.28 -1.02
CA HIS A 167 -16.17 10.18 -0.27
C HIS A 167 -17.30 10.77 -1.15
N ALA A 168 -17.00 11.14 -2.40
CA ALA A 168 -18.00 11.58 -3.37
C ALA A 168 -19.05 10.49 -3.65
N GLY A 169 -18.61 9.23 -3.74
CA GLY A 169 -19.49 8.08 -3.88
C GLY A 169 -20.41 7.88 -2.67
N LEU A 170 -19.89 7.98 -1.45
CA LEU A 170 -20.70 7.92 -0.23
C LEU A 170 -21.75 9.05 -0.18
N ALA A 171 -21.35 10.27 -0.55
CA ALA A 171 -22.28 11.40 -0.67
C ALA A 171 -23.37 11.12 -1.73
N ARG A 172 -22.99 10.51 -2.86
CA ARG A 172 -23.92 10.14 -3.92
C ARG A 172 -24.89 9.03 -3.51
N LEU A 173 -24.52 8.19 -2.52
CA LEU A 173 -25.42 7.19 -1.90
C LEU A 173 -26.37 7.81 -0.86
N GLU A 174 -26.38 9.13 -0.68
CA GLU A 174 -27.20 9.88 0.26
C GLU A 174 -26.95 9.49 1.73
N ARG A 175 -25.67 9.23 2.09
CA ARG A 175 -25.31 9.14 3.51
C ARG A 175 -25.53 10.50 4.18
N SER A 176 -25.87 10.48 5.46
CA SER A 176 -26.19 11.72 6.18
C SER A 176 -24.98 12.67 6.24
N ALA A 177 -25.22 13.97 6.32
CA ALA A 177 -24.16 14.97 6.47
C ALA A 177 -23.32 14.73 7.74
N GLU A 178 -23.93 14.20 8.80
CA GLU A 178 -23.23 13.80 10.03
C GLU A 178 -22.25 12.67 9.77
N GLU A 179 -22.69 11.60 9.09
CA GLU A 179 -21.80 10.48 8.73
C GLU A 179 -20.68 10.93 7.80
N LEU A 180 -20.97 11.74 6.78
CA LEU A 180 -19.98 12.22 5.83
C LEU A 180 -18.94 13.13 6.50
N SER A 181 -19.36 13.98 7.45
CA SER A 181 -18.44 14.86 8.19
C SER A 181 -17.57 14.14 9.20
N ALA A 182 -17.94 12.93 9.62
CA ALA A 182 -17.19 12.11 10.55
C ALA A 182 -15.94 11.45 9.92
N PHE A 183 -15.83 11.41 8.60
CA PHE A 183 -14.64 10.91 7.90
C PHE A 183 -13.47 11.89 8.02
N PRO A 184 -12.21 11.41 7.98
CA PRO A 184 -11.01 12.24 8.00
C PRO A 184 -11.01 13.28 6.85
N GLU A 185 -10.35 14.41 7.10
CA GLU A 185 -10.28 15.51 6.14
C GLU A 185 -9.69 15.09 4.80
N GLU A 186 -8.59 14.34 4.82
CA GLU A 186 -7.90 13.86 3.63
C GLU A 186 -8.80 12.98 2.75
N PHE A 187 -9.58 12.07 3.36
CA PHE A 187 -10.54 11.26 2.63
C PHE A 187 -11.71 12.08 2.08
N ARG A 188 -12.18 13.07 2.86
CA ARG A 188 -13.25 13.99 2.42
C ARG A 188 -12.82 14.89 1.25
N ALA A 189 -11.56 15.31 1.27
CA ALA A 189 -10.99 16.14 0.22
C ALA A 189 -10.72 15.36 -1.08
N GLY A 190 -10.36 14.08 -0.99
CA GLY A 190 -9.92 13.26 -2.11
C GLY A 190 -8.49 13.57 -2.57
N MET A 191 -7.85 12.63 -3.27
CA MET A 191 -6.45 12.76 -3.67
C MET A 191 -6.19 13.95 -4.59
N ARG A 192 -7.10 14.24 -5.50
CA ARG A 192 -6.98 15.38 -6.43
C ARG A 192 -6.79 16.72 -5.69
N ALA A 193 -7.58 16.97 -4.66
CA ALA A 193 -7.45 18.19 -3.85
C ALA A 193 -6.19 18.17 -2.95
N ARG A 194 -5.69 17.00 -2.62
CA ARG A 194 -4.49 16.78 -1.80
C ARG A 194 -3.20 16.70 -2.61
N ALA A 195 -3.27 16.70 -3.93
CA ALA A 195 -2.14 16.47 -4.82
C ALA A 195 -0.91 17.36 -4.48
N ALA A 196 -1.12 18.66 -4.29
CA ALA A 196 -0.04 19.57 -3.92
C ALA A 196 0.58 19.24 -2.54
N VAL A 197 -0.19 18.68 -1.61
CA VAL A 197 0.30 18.28 -0.27
C VAL A 197 1.27 17.11 -0.37
N ILE A 198 1.01 16.16 -1.26
CA ILE A 198 1.85 14.98 -1.49
C ILE A 198 2.89 15.18 -2.61
N GLY A 199 3.05 16.41 -3.10
CA GLY A 199 4.07 16.79 -4.08
C GLY A 199 3.70 16.51 -5.54
N ASP A 200 2.47 16.11 -5.84
CA ASP A 200 2.00 15.88 -7.21
C ASP A 200 1.81 17.22 -7.94
N THR A 201 2.91 17.75 -8.49
CA THR A 201 3.00 19.03 -9.19
C THR A 201 3.55 18.83 -10.61
N GLU A 202 3.52 19.85 -11.43
CA GLU A 202 4.05 19.84 -12.79
C GLU A 202 3.47 18.71 -13.64
N THR A 203 4.30 17.75 -14.09
CA THR A 203 3.88 16.60 -14.90
C THR A 203 3.00 15.61 -14.14
N SER A 204 3.05 15.62 -12.80
CA SER A 204 2.20 14.83 -11.91
C SER A 204 0.97 15.60 -11.41
N ALA A 205 0.79 16.89 -11.78
CA ALA A 205 -0.36 17.68 -11.36
C ALA A 205 -1.68 17.07 -11.86
N PRO A 206 -2.78 17.20 -11.09
CA PRO A 206 -4.09 16.64 -11.48
C PRO A 206 -4.58 17.07 -12.88
N SER A 207 -4.19 18.26 -13.35
CA SER A 207 -4.50 18.71 -14.71
C SER A 207 -3.79 17.91 -15.82
N GLN A 208 -2.79 17.10 -15.46
CA GLN A 208 -2.05 16.21 -16.35
C GLN A 208 -2.47 14.74 -16.22
N TRP A 209 -3.35 14.44 -15.26
CA TRP A 209 -3.86 13.08 -15.10
C TRP A 209 -4.73 12.66 -16.28
N LEU A 210 -4.90 11.35 -16.46
CA LEU A 210 -5.86 10.85 -17.43
C LEU A 210 -7.25 11.41 -17.14
N ALA A 211 -8.01 11.71 -18.20
CA ALA A 211 -9.31 12.37 -18.10
C ALA A 211 -10.25 11.76 -17.03
N PRO A 212 -10.38 10.42 -16.88
CA PRO A 212 -11.26 9.85 -15.86
C PRO A 212 -10.87 10.20 -14.42
N PHE A 213 -9.61 10.56 -14.15
CA PHE A 213 -9.12 10.95 -12.82
C PHE A 213 -9.15 12.46 -12.58
N GLN A 214 -9.58 13.24 -13.56
CA GLN A 214 -9.77 14.69 -13.40
C GLN A 214 -11.16 15.05 -12.84
N ASP A 215 -12.09 14.09 -12.86
CA ASP A 215 -13.44 14.21 -12.34
C ASP A 215 -13.64 13.35 -11.09
N ASP A 216 -14.80 13.47 -10.44
CA ASP A 216 -15.15 12.70 -9.27
C ASP A 216 -15.46 11.24 -9.65
N LEU A 217 -14.74 10.32 -9.06
CA LEU A 217 -14.99 8.89 -9.12
C LEU A 217 -15.81 8.48 -7.90
N HIS A 218 -16.81 7.63 -8.07
CA HIS A 218 -17.67 7.24 -6.95
C HIS A 218 -17.27 5.92 -6.32
N ALA A 219 -16.80 4.95 -7.12
CA ALA A 219 -16.30 3.68 -6.59
C ALA A 219 -15.28 3.04 -7.55
N VAL A 220 -14.55 2.07 -7.02
CA VAL A 220 -13.67 1.18 -7.78
C VAL A 220 -13.99 -0.26 -7.45
N VAL A 221 -14.22 -1.06 -8.48
CA VAL A 221 -14.28 -2.53 -8.38
C VAL A 221 -12.92 -3.09 -8.74
N ILE A 222 -12.34 -3.88 -7.84
CA ILE A 222 -11.06 -4.56 -8.05
C ILE A 222 -11.39 -6.01 -8.40
N VAL A 223 -11.05 -6.43 -9.60
CA VAL A 223 -11.16 -7.82 -10.06
C VAL A 223 -9.76 -8.37 -10.25
N ALA A 224 -9.46 -9.54 -9.71
CA ALA A 224 -8.17 -10.19 -9.87
C ALA A 224 -8.33 -11.69 -10.13
N SER A 225 -7.58 -12.23 -11.09
CA SER A 225 -7.71 -13.63 -11.53
C SER A 225 -6.37 -14.27 -11.87
N ASP A 226 -6.31 -15.59 -11.78
CA ASP A 226 -5.16 -16.39 -12.23
C ASP A 226 -5.13 -16.56 -13.75
N ARG A 227 -6.24 -16.28 -14.43
CA ARG A 227 -6.39 -16.43 -15.88
C ARG A 227 -6.99 -15.17 -16.48
N SER A 228 -6.40 -14.69 -17.57
CA SER A 228 -6.90 -13.53 -18.29
C SER A 228 -8.36 -13.72 -18.76
N ALA A 229 -8.70 -14.91 -19.29
CA ALA A 229 -10.07 -15.19 -19.74
C ALA A 229 -11.10 -15.14 -18.61
N ASP A 230 -10.74 -15.61 -17.41
CA ASP A 230 -11.63 -15.55 -16.24
C ASP A 230 -11.75 -14.11 -15.73
N LEU A 231 -10.64 -13.32 -15.80
CA LEU A 231 -10.68 -11.87 -15.55
C LEU A 231 -11.65 -11.18 -16.51
N ASP A 232 -11.54 -11.45 -17.83
CA ASP A 232 -12.38 -10.84 -18.85
C ASP A 232 -13.87 -11.16 -18.62
N ALA A 233 -14.17 -12.40 -18.28
CA ALA A 233 -15.54 -12.82 -17.97
C ALA A 233 -16.10 -12.10 -16.75
N GLU A 234 -15.31 -11.94 -15.69
CA GLU A 234 -15.77 -11.24 -14.48
C GLU A 234 -15.87 -9.72 -14.70
N VAL A 235 -14.94 -9.09 -15.44
CA VAL A 235 -15.04 -7.69 -15.84
C VAL A 235 -16.34 -7.46 -16.61
N ALA A 236 -16.62 -8.28 -17.64
CA ALA A 236 -17.86 -8.18 -18.41
C ALA A 236 -19.12 -8.34 -17.53
N ARG A 237 -19.06 -9.22 -16.52
CA ARG A 237 -20.16 -9.38 -15.56
C ARG A 237 -20.35 -8.12 -14.71
N GLN A 238 -19.29 -7.48 -14.24
CA GLN A 238 -19.36 -6.23 -13.47
C GLN A 238 -19.86 -5.06 -14.33
N GLU A 239 -19.46 -4.98 -15.60
CA GLU A 239 -19.98 -3.99 -16.56
C GLU A 239 -21.46 -4.19 -16.83
N GLN A 240 -21.92 -5.44 -16.99
CA GLN A 240 -23.34 -5.74 -17.12
C GLN A 240 -24.14 -5.34 -15.88
N LEU A 241 -23.58 -5.58 -14.68
CA LEU A 241 -24.19 -5.17 -13.42
C LEU A 241 -24.30 -3.63 -13.33
N ALA A 242 -23.24 -2.91 -13.71
CA ALA A 242 -23.24 -1.46 -13.76
C ALA A 242 -24.31 -0.93 -14.72
N ASN A 243 -24.35 -1.45 -15.94
CA ASN A 243 -25.35 -1.10 -16.95
C ASN A 243 -26.78 -1.35 -16.46
N ALA A 244 -27.04 -2.52 -15.88
CA ALA A 244 -28.36 -2.89 -15.36
C ALA A 244 -28.81 -1.97 -14.20
N ALA A 245 -27.87 -1.46 -13.40
CA ALA A 245 -28.13 -0.51 -12.33
C ALA A 245 -28.21 0.96 -12.84
N GLY A 246 -27.82 1.23 -14.08
CA GLY A 246 -27.72 2.59 -14.60
C GLY A 246 -26.48 3.34 -14.08
N VAL A 247 -25.39 2.62 -13.82
CA VAL A 247 -24.10 3.15 -13.38
C VAL A 247 -23.14 3.19 -14.56
N GLU A 248 -22.38 4.27 -14.69
CA GLU A 248 -21.38 4.43 -15.75
C GLU A 248 -20.04 3.84 -15.31
N VAL A 249 -19.47 2.97 -16.13
CA VAL A 249 -18.06 2.56 -16.03
C VAL A 249 -17.25 3.55 -16.86
N THR A 250 -16.58 4.48 -16.20
CA THR A 250 -15.83 5.58 -16.86
C THR A 250 -14.47 5.12 -17.36
N PHE A 251 -13.88 4.13 -16.69
CA PHE A 251 -12.56 3.65 -17.05
C PHE A 251 -12.31 2.24 -16.50
N VAL A 252 -11.63 1.41 -17.29
CA VAL A 252 -11.13 0.10 -16.85
C VAL A 252 -9.62 0.09 -17.01
N GLN A 253 -8.90 0.08 -15.91
CA GLN A 253 -7.45 -0.05 -15.88
C GLN A 253 -7.06 -1.50 -15.67
N ARG A 254 -6.32 -2.07 -16.61
CA ARG A 254 -5.74 -3.40 -16.46
C ARG A 254 -4.33 -3.34 -15.91
N GLY A 255 -3.95 -4.38 -15.17
CA GLY A 255 -2.61 -4.65 -14.68
C GLY A 255 -2.31 -6.13 -14.80
N ASP A 256 -1.08 -6.45 -15.20
CA ASP A 256 -0.64 -7.82 -15.39
C ASP A 256 0.75 -8.01 -14.75
N ALA A 257 0.97 -9.18 -14.16
CA ALA A 257 2.32 -9.59 -13.80
C ALA A 257 3.16 -9.70 -15.08
N ARG A 258 4.36 -9.17 -15.07
CA ARG A 258 5.25 -9.22 -16.24
C ARG A 258 5.58 -10.67 -16.57
N ALA A 259 5.33 -11.07 -17.83
CA ALA A 259 5.59 -12.44 -18.28
C ALA A 259 7.09 -12.74 -18.47
N ASP A 260 7.88 -11.70 -18.78
CA ASP A 260 9.33 -11.76 -18.97
C ASP A 260 10.09 -11.83 -17.63
N GLU A 261 9.60 -11.12 -16.61
CA GLU A 261 10.17 -11.09 -15.26
C GLU A 261 9.05 -11.12 -14.20
N PRO A 262 8.47 -12.27 -13.87
CA PRO A 262 7.38 -12.37 -12.90
C PRO A 262 7.78 -11.84 -11.52
N GLY A 263 6.90 -10.99 -10.94
CA GLY A 263 7.12 -10.36 -9.64
C GLY A 263 8.01 -9.12 -9.67
N HIS A 264 8.43 -8.65 -10.85
CA HIS A 264 9.21 -7.43 -11.03
C HIS A 264 8.36 -6.30 -11.60
N GLU A 265 8.68 -5.06 -11.20
CA GLU A 265 8.14 -3.86 -11.82
C GLU A 265 9.01 -3.46 -13.05
N HIS A 266 8.62 -2.39 -13.78
CA HIS A 266 9.24 -2.11 -15.08
C HIS A 266 10.69 -1.62 -15.05
N PHE A 267 11.20 -1.08 -13.93
CA PHE A 267 12.64 -0.81 -13.78
C PHE A 267 13.46 -2.09 -13.59
N GLY A 268 12.80 -3.21 -13.36
CA GLY A 268 13.37 -4.54 -13.23
C GLY A 268 13.66 -4.96 -11.79
N PHE A 269 13.19 -4.22 -10.79
CA PHE A 269 13.34 -4.64 -9.40
C PHE A 269 12.16 -5.50 -8.94
N LYS A 270 12.48 -6.52 -8.13
CA LYS A 270 11.48 -7.39 -7.53
C LYS A 270 10.64 -6.60 -6.52
N ASP A 271 9.31 -6.62 -6.70
CA ASP A 271 8.35 -5.94 -5.81
C ASP A 271 7.69 -6.92 -4.84
N GLY A 272 7.15 -6.39 -3.74
CA GLY A 272 6.43 -7.18 -2.74
C GLY A 272 7.31 -8.03 -1.83
N VAL A 273 8.63 -7.82 -1.82
CA VAL A 273 9.59 -8.60 -1.00
C VAL A 273 9.37 -8.38 0.49
N SER A 274 9.00 -7.16 0.90
CA SER A 274 8.77 -6.80 2.30
C SER A 274 7.33 -6.31 2.50
N GLN A 275 6.62 -6.91 3.45
CA GLN A 275 5.30 -6.50 3.92
C GLN A 275 5.26 -6.68 5.45
N PRO A 276 4.60 -5.80 6.20
CA PRO A 276 4.37 -6.05 7.62
C PRO A 276 3.50 -7.28 7.82
N GLY A 277 3.71 -7.98 8.91
CA GLY A 277 2.77 -8.96 9.43
C GLY A 277 1.65 -8.26 10.22
N VAL A 278 0.55 -8.94 10.47
CA VAL A 278 -0.61 -8.40 11.19
C VAL A 278 -1.00 -9.33 12.33
N ARG A 279 -0.96 -8.85 13.56
CA ARG A 279 -1.37 -9.63 14.74
C ARG A 279 -2.81 -10.13 14.58
N GLY A 280 -3.04 -11.37 14.97
CA GLY A 280 -4.34 -12.03 14.77
C GLY A 280 -4.55 -12.62 13.36
N PHE A 281 -3.71 -12.28 12.36
CA PHE A 281 -3.75 -12.85 11.01
C PHE A 281 -2.44 -13.55 10.61
N THR A 282 -1.30 -12.89 10.78
CA THR A 282 0.03 -13.47 10.53
C THR A 282 0.50 -14.20 11.78
N LYS A 283 0.96 -15.43 11.64
CA LYS A 283 1.48 -16.21 12.76
C LYS A 283 2.94 -15.86 13.02
N PRO A 284 3.36 -15.74 14.29
CA PRO A 284 4.77 -15.70 14.64
C PRO A 284 5.50 -16.94 14.13
N GLN A 285 6.64 -16.74 13.49
CA GLN A 285 7.48 -17.80 12.93
C GLN A 285 8.97 -17.58 13.21
N ASN A 286 9.35 -16.41 13.75
CA ASN A 286 10.68 -16.19 14.27
C ASN A 286 10.79 -16.87 15.64
N ALA A 287 11.75 -17.81 15.78
CA ALA A 287 11.94 -18.54 17.04
C ALA A 287 12.57 -17.65 18.13
N ASP A 288 13.25 -16.61 17.71
CA ASP A 288 14.00 -15.70 18.59
C ASP A 288 13.18 -14.45 18.97
N ASP A 289 12.10 -14.14 18.24
CA ASP A 289 11.24 -13.00 18.47
C ASP A 289 9.76 -13.31 18.14
N GLU A 290 8.93 -13.37 19.17
CA GLU A 290 7.49 -13.61 19.04
C GLU A 290 6.70 -12.45 18.39
N ASN A 291 7.31 -11.26 18.28
CA ASN A 291 6.74 -10.09 17.64
C ASN A 291 7.01 -10.05 16.13
N GLN A 292 7.68 -11.05 15.61
CA GLN A 292 7.92 -11.20 14.18
C GLN A 292 7.17 -12.40 13.57
N GLY A 293 6.70 -12.20 12.34
CA GLY A 293 6.21 -13.26 11.48
C GLY A 293 7.37 -14.17 11.08
N VAL A 294 8.00 -13.91 9.93
CA VAL A 294 9.35 -14.46 9.63
C VAL A 294 10.38 -13.43 10.09
N PRO A 295 11.68 -13.80 10.25
CA PRO A 295 12.72 -12.86 10.65
C PRO A 295 12.69 -11.56 9.82
N GLY A 296 12.73 -10.41 10.51
CA GLY A 296 12.60 -9.07 9.92
C GLY A 296 11.22 -8.72 9.38
N GLN A 297 10.18 -9.44 9.76
CA GLN A 297 8.77 -9.13 9.48
C GLN A 297 8.01 -8.80 10.76
N ASP A 298 7.93 -7.52 11.11
CA ASP A 298 7.26 -7.05 12.31
C ASP A 298 5.77 -7.39 12.28
N LEU A 299 5.23 -7.88 13.41
CA LEU A 299 3.81 -8.14 13.62
C LEU A 299 3.15 -6.88 14.21
N LEU A 300 2.52 -6.10 13.37
CA LEU A 300 1.86 -4.86 13.77
C LEU A 300 0.43 -5.10 14.23
N TRP A 301 -0.05 -4.23 15.11
CA TRP A 301 -1.43 -4.25 15.56
C TRP A 301 -2.38 -3.98 14.39
N PRO A 302 -3.48 -4.75 14.29
CA PRO A 302 -4.34 -4.73 13.10
C PRO A 302 -5.02 -3.39 12.85
N GLY A 303 -5.14 -2.54 13.88
CA GLY A 303 -5.69 -1.20 13.76
C GLY A 303 -4.88 -0.24 12.88
N GLU A 304 -3.66 -0.60 12.46
CA GLU A 304 -2.94 0.12 11.42
C GLU A 304 -3.55 -0.13 10.02
N PHE A 305 -4.26 -1.24 9.83
CA PHE A 305 -4.75 -1.65 8.52
C PHE A 305 -6.26 -1.84 8.44
N VAL A 306 -6.91 -2.13 9.57
CA VAL A 306 -8.35 -2.40 9.66
C VAL A 306 -8.96 -1.56 10.78
N LEU A 307 -10.02 -0.82 10.48
CA LEU A 307 -10.72 0.02 11.45
C LEU A 307 -11.46 -0.83 12.49
N GLY A 308 -11.51 -0.33 13.73
CA GLY A 308 -12.18 -0.99 14.84
C GLY A 308 -11.25 -1.84 15.71
N TYR A 309 -9.94 -1.86 15.42
CA TYR A 309 -8.93 -2.62 16.15
C TYR A 309 -7.85 -1.72 16.77
N PRO A 310 -7.12 -2.20 17.80
CA PRO A 310 -5.98 -1.47 18.37
C PRO A 310 -4.90 -1.22 17.31
N ARG A 311 -4.29 -0.03 17.35
CA ARG A 311 -3.11 0.36 16.57
C ARG A 311 -1.82 0.10 17.35
N GLN A 312 -0.66 0.35 16.72
CA GLN A 312 0.61 0.49 17.45
C GLN A 312 0.51 1.59 18.51
N ALA A 313 1.12 1.38 19.65
CA ALA A 313 1.10 2.35 20.73
C ALA A 313 1.84 3.65 20.36
N GLY A 314 2.85 3.57 19.49
CA GLY A 314 3.71 4.67 19.10
C GLY A 314 4.77 4.98 20.15
N VAL A 315 5.47 6.08 19.98
CA VAL A 315 6.63 6.49 20.78
C VAL A 315 6.33 6.42 22.29
N GLY A 316 7.16 5.67 23.02
CA GLY A 316 7.05 5.42 24.45
C GLY A 316 6.07 4.32 24.85
N GLY A 317 5.46 3.63 23.87
CA GLY A 317 4.53 2.52 24.11
C GLY A 317 5.08 1.15 23.76
N GLY A 318 6.27 1.08 23.22
CA GLY A 318 6.88 -0.16 22.74
C GLY A 318 6.00 -0.87 21.72
N GLU A 319 6.06 -2.19 21.70
CA GLU A 319 5.24 -3.03 20.83
C GLU A 319 3.79 -3.23 21.31
N GLY A 320 3.38 -2.46 22.32
CA GLY A 320 2.06 -2.57 22.95
C GLY A 320 0.91 -2.12 22.07
N ALA A 321 -0.31 -2.50 22.50
CA ALA A 321 -1.54 -2.03 21.88
C ALA A 321 -1.79 -0.55 22.20
N GLY A 322 -1.93 0.26 21.17
CA GLY A 322 -2.38 1.64 21.27
C GLY A 322 -3.90 1.78 21.24
N ALA A 323 -4.37 2.99 20.94
CA ALA A 323 -5.79 3.28 20.84
C ALA A 323 -6.44 2.51 19.68
N VAL A 324 -7.72 2.18 19.84
CA VAL A 324 -8.52 1.58 18.75
C VAL A 324 -8.64 2.57 17.60
N SER A 325 -8.40 2.09 16.39
CA SER A 325 -8.56 2.89 15.18
C SER A 325 -10.04 3.16 14.92
N LEU A 326 -10.46 4.39 15.20
CA LEU A 326 -11.81 4.88 14.92
C LEU A 326 -11.67 6.07 13.98
N SER A 327 -12.06 5.90 12.73
CA SER A 327 -11.95 6.93 11.71
C SER A 327 -13.15 6.83 10.79
N GLY A 328 -14.12 7.72 11.01
CA GLY A 328 -15.42 7.72 10.34
C GLY A 328 -16.58 7.25 11.21
N PRO A 329 -17.77 7.05 10.63
CA PRO A 329 -18.96 6.52 11.31
C PRO A 329 -18.74 5.11 11.87
N ALA A 330 -19.54 4.71 12.87
CA ALA A 330 -19.39 3.40 13.52
C ALA A 330 -19.46 2.19 12.57
N TRP A 331 -20.18 2.30 11.45
CA TRP A 331 -20.28 1.24 10.44
C TRP A 331 -19.00 1.03 9.62
N THR A 332 -17.98 1.90 9.77
CA THR A 332 -16.68 1.74 9.11
C THR A 332 -15.82 0.63 9.73
N ALA A 333 -16.19 0.08 10.88
CA ALA A 333 -15.51 -1.05 11.49
C ALA A 333 -15.34 -2.21 10.49
N ASN A 334 -14.21 -2.93 10.59
CA ASN A 334 -13.77 -3.97 9.64
C ASN A 334 -13.48 -3.46 8.22
N GLY A 335 -13.56 -2.14 7.99
CA GLY A 335 -13.15 -1.50 6.75
C GLY A 335 -11.70 -1.00 6.78
N SER A 336 -11.23 -0.51 5.63
CA SER A 336 -9.89 0.04 5.45
C SER A 336 -9.92 1.19 4.45
N TYR A 337 -9.03 2.18 4.59
CA TYR A 337 -8.80 3.14 3.51
C TYR A 337 -7.89 2.52 2.46
N LEU A 338 -8.27 2.69 1.20
CA LEU A 338 -7.50 2.31 0.04
C LEU A 338 -6.95 3.56 -0.64
N VAL A 339 -5.65 3.65 -0.76
CA VAL A 339 -4.98 4.61 -1.63
C VAL A 339 -4.72 3.93 -2.97
N PHE A 340 -5.19 4.53 -4.04
CA PHE A 340 -4.89 4.13 -5.41
C PHE A 340 -4.08 5.22 -6.10
N ARG A 341 -2.97 4.82 -6.76
CA ARG A 341 -2.19 5.70 -7.65
C ARG A 341 -1.83 4.96 -8.93
N ARG A 342 -2.00 5.62 -10.06
CA ARG A 342 -1.53 5.19 -11.35
C ARG A 342 -0.20 5.88 -11.63
N LEU A 343 0.88 5.11 -11.55
CA LEU A 343 2.25 5.59 -11.62
C LEU A 343 2.88 5.18 -12.95
N ARG A 344 3.04 6.11 -13.88
CA ARG A 344 3.78 5.89 -15.13
C ARG A 344 5.28 5.85 -14.84
N GLN A 345 5.98 4.88 -15.44
CA GLN A 345 7.43 4.72 -15.31
C GLN A 345 8.15 5.05 -16.61
N ASP A 346 9.12 5.97 -16.54
CA ASP A 346 10.09 6.24 -17.62
C ASP A 346 11.24 5.25 -17.54
N VAL A 347 11.03 4.08 -18.13
CA VAL A 347 11.97 2.95 -18.08
C VAL A 347 13.25 3.24 -18.85
N ALA A 348 13.14 3.85 -20.04
CA ALA A 348 14.29 4.19 -20.85
C ALA A 348 15.17 5.26 -20.19
N GLY A 349 14.53 6.30 -19.65
CA GLY A 349 15.22 7.38 -18.93
C GLY A 349 15.92 6.85 -17.67
N PHE A 350 15.27 5.98 -16.91
CA PHE A 350 15.87 5.34 -15.73
C PHE A 350 17.08 4.48 -16.10
N ARG A 351 16.97 3.63 -17.12
CA ARG A 351 18.10 2.80 -17.61
C ARG A 351 19.29 3.67 -18.05
N ALA A 352 19.03 4.72 -18.82
CA ALA A 352 20.08 5.66 -19.27
C ALA A 352 20.75 6.37 -18.09
N PHE A 353 19.97 6.84 -17.13
CA PHE A 353 20.47 7.46 -15.90
C PHE A 353 21.37 6.51 -15.10
N VAL A 354 20.93 5.26 -14.88
CA VAL A 354 21.72 4.26 -14.16
C VAL A 354 23.03 3.98 -14.88
N ALA A 355 23.01 3.76 -16.20
CA ALA A 355 24.21 3.46 -16.99
C ALA A 355 25.22 4.62 -16.98
N GLU A 356 24.78 5.85 -17.19
CA GLU A 356 25.63 7.04 -17.22
C GLU A 356 26.20 7.33 -15.82
N THR A 357 25.35 7.26 -14.79
CA THR A 357 25.76 7.54 -13.41
C THR A 357 26.71 6.46 -12.90
N ALA A 358 26.45 5.19 -13.13
CA ALA A 358 27.33 4.10 -12.75
C ALA A 358 28.73 4.27 -13.36
N LYS A 359 28.77 4.60 -14.66
CA LYS A 359 30.04 4.88 -15.36
C LYS A 359 30.77 6.07 -14.73
N SER A 360 30.09 7.16 -14.41
CA SER A 360 30.69 8.37 -13.82
C SER A 360 31.22 8.11 -12.40
N GLN A 361 30.56 7.23 -11.65
CA GLN A 361 30.93 6.83 -10.29
C GLN A 361 31.94 5.69 -10.25
N GLY A 362 32.29 5.08 -11.38
CA GLY A 362 33.22 3.95 -11.45
C GLY A 362 32.68 2.67 -10.79
N MET A 363 31.38 2.47 -10.80
CA MET A 363 30.72 1.28 -10.28
C MET A 363 29.88 0.57 -11.36
N SER A 364 29.37 -0.61 -11.07
CA SER A 364 28.46 -1.34 -11.96
C SER A 364 27.03 -0.78 -11.89
N GLU A 365 26.26 -0.99 -12.95
CA GLU A 365 24.83 -0.65 -12.99
C GLU A 365 24.03 -1.42 -11.92
N ASP A 366 24.35 -2.71 -11.70
CA ASP A 366 23.71 -3.52 -10.65
C ASP A 366 23.92 -2.92 -9.26
N LEU A 367 25.16 -2.49 -8.96
CA LEU A 367 25.47 -1.90 -7.66
C LEU A 367 24.82 -0.52 -7.51
N LEU A 368 24.86 0.34 -8.55
CA LEU A 368 24.18 1.62 -8.47
C LEU A 368 22.67 1.44 -8.30
N GLY A 369 22.06 0.57 -9.09
CA GLY A 369 20.64 0.23 -8.94
C GLY A 369 20.29 -0.23 -7.54
N ALA A 370 21.13 -1.13 -6.97
CA ALA A 370 20.95 -1.59 -5.60
C ALA A 370 21.11 -0.46 -4.56
N LYS A 371 22.00 0.52 -4.79
CA LYS A 371 22.14 1.69 -3.91
C LYS A 371 20.96 2.66 -4.03
N LEU A 372 20.36 2.80 -5.22
CA LEU A 372 19.16 3.63 -5.41
C LEU A 372 17.92 3.02 -4.73
N VAL A 373 17.78 1.71 -4.78
CA VAL A 373 16.59 1.01 -4.27
C VAL A 373 16.80 0.48 -2.84
N GLY A 374 18.00 0.03 -2.48
CA GLY A 374 18.33 -0.72 -1.26
C GLY A 374 18.34 -2.22 -1.47
N ARG A 375 17.95 -2.69 -2.67
CA ARG A 375 17.98 -4.10 -3.09
C ARG A 375 18.48 -4.22 -4.51
N TYR A 376 19.15 -5.31 -4.81
CA TYR A 376 19.41 -5.72 -6.18
C TYR A 376 18.10 -6.08 -6.91
N LYS A 377 18.13 -6.14 -8.24
CA LYS A 377 16.97 -6.47 -9.05
C LYS A 377 16.33 -7.81 -8.69
N SER A 378 17.13 -8.81 -8.32
CA SER A 378 16.65 -10.10 -7.82
C SER A 378 15.83 -10.02 -6.52
N GLY A 379 15.86 -8.88 -5.81
CA GLY A 379 15.29 -8.72 -4.48
C GLY A 379 16.29 -8.93 -3.34
N ALA A 380 17.52 -9.39 -3.63
CA ALA A 380 18.56 -9.56 -2.63
C ALA A 380 18.87 -8.22 -1.94
N PRO A 381 18.77 -8.14 -0.59
CA PRO A 381 18.95 -6.88 0.12
C PRO A 381 20.42 -6.47 0.13
N LEU A 382 20.69 -5.20 -0.17
CA LEU A 382 22.05 -4.66 -0.16
C LEU A 382 22.67 -4.72 1.24
N ALA A 383 21.87 -4.53 2.29
CA ALA A 383 22.30 -4.64 3.69
C ALA A 383 22.93 -6.01 4.00
N LEU A 384 22.28 -7.11 3.62
CA LEU A 384 22.78 -8.48 3.87
C LEU A 384 23.85 -8.92 2.85
N SER A 385 23.68 -8.53 1.58
CA SER A 385 24.57 -8.97 0.49
C SER A 385 25.89 -8.20 0.47
N GLY A 386 25.89 -6.98 0.99
CA GLY A 386 26.97 -6.01 0.82
C GLY A 386 27.12 -5.51 -0.63
N PRO A 387 28.04 -4.56 -0.87
CA PRO A 387 28.25 -3.97 -2.19
C PRO A 387 28.96 -4.94 -3.13
N LYS A 388 28.24 -5.55 -4.06
CA LYS A 388 28.74 -6.44 -5.10
C LYS A 388 28.68 -5.77 -6.47
N THR A 389 29.61 -6.11 -7.35
CA THR A 389 29.63 -5.59 -8.74
C THR A 389 28.55 -6.22 -9.63
N ARG A 390 27.95 -7.32 -9.20
CA ARG A 390 26.82 -7.98 -9.86
C ARG A 390 25.77 -8.36 -8.83
N ASP A 391 24.54 -8.47 -9.29
CA ASP A 391 23.45 -8.98 -8.48
C ASP A 391 23.80 -10.39 -7.94
N PRO A 392 23.89 -10.58 -6.62
CA PRO A 392 24.26 -11.87 -6.04
C PRO A 392 23.11 -12.86 -6.03
N GLY A 393 21.87 -12.40 -6.15
CA GLY A 393 20.69 -13.23 -6.00
C GLY A 393 20.62 -14.41 -6.97
N PRO A 394 20.82 -14.24 -8.30
CA PRO A 394 20.84 -15.34 -9.25
C PRO A 394 21.98 -16.31 -9.02
N SER A 395 23.07 -15.87 -8.39
CA SER A 395 24.26 -16.68 -8.09
C SER A 395 24.21 -17.29 -6.69
N ASP A 396 23.35 -16.78 -5.82
CA ASP A 396 23.14 -17.25 -4.44
C ASP A 396 21.65 -17.50 -4.19
N PRO A 397 21.15 -18.68 -4.55
CA PRO A 397 19.75 -19.04 -4.32
C PRO A 397 19.33 -18.98 -2.84
N ALA A 398 20.24 -19.09 -1.89
CA ALA A 398 19.95 -19.00 -0.46
C ALA A 398 19.42 -17.62 -0.08
N LEU A 399 20.00 -16.55 -0.64
CA LEU A 399 19.52 -15.17 -0.40
C LEU A 399 18.10 -14.92 -0.92
N LEU A 400 17.64 -15.71 -1.91
CA LEU A 400 16.31 -15.56 -2.49
C LEU A 400 15.28 -16.52 -1.88
N ALA A 401 15.75 -17.66 -1.36
CA ALA A 401 14.92 -18.67 -0.72
C ALA A 401 14.82 -18.49 0.80
N ASP A 402 15.72 -17.70 1.37
CA ASP A 402 15.78 -17.47 2.81
C ASP A 402 14.55 -16.68 3.29
N ILE A 403 13.93 -17.21 4.33
CA ILE A 403 12.84 -16.52 5.02
C ILE A 403 13.32 -15.27 5.76
N ALA A 404 14.61 -15.18 6.04
CA ALA A 404 15.29 -14.06 6.71
C ALA A 404 15.76 -12.95 5.75
N ILE A 405 15.27 -12.91 4.50
CA ILE A 405 15.65 -11.90 3.49
C ILE A 405 15.34 -10.44 3.92
N ASN A 406 14.54 -10.26 4.95
CA ASN A 406 14.22 -8.99 5.55
C ASN A 406 14.84 -8.76 6.93
N ASP A 407 15.66 -9.71 7.40
CA ASP A 407 16.25 -9.71 8.73
C ASP A 407 17.53 -8.84 8.75
N PHE A 408 17.34 -7.54 8.79
CA PHE A 408 18.38 -6.53 8.91
C PHE A 408 17.79 -5.22 9.45
N GLU A 409 18.61 -4.48 10.17
CA GLU A 409 18.30 -3.16 10.69
C GLU A 409 19.27 -2.13 10.11
N PHE A 410 18.92 -0.83 10.16
CA PHE A 410 19.75 0.23 9.61
C PHE A 410 20.57 0.94 10.68
N ALA A 411 19.96 1.29 11.82
CA ALA A 411 20.67 1.99 12.87
C ALA A 411 21.78 1.19 13.49
N GLU A 412 21.60 -0.13 13.65
CA GLU A 412 22.63 -1.02 14.20
C GLU A 412 23.71 -1.34 13.17
N ASP A 413 23.32 -1.71 11.93
CA ASP A 413 24.23 -2.30 10.94
C ASP A 413 24.88 -1.26 10.01
N ASP A 414 24.21 -0.15 9.71
CA ASP A 414 24.65 0.84 8.71
C ASP A 414 24.15 2.27 9.03
N PRO A 415 24.45 2.81 10.24
CA PRO A 415 23.87 4.10 10.68
C PRO A 415 24.20 5.26 9.74
N ASP A 416 25.40 5.28 9.14
CA ASP A 416 25.84 6.35 8.23
C ASP A 416 25.42 6.11 6.77
N GLY A 417 24.66 5.06 6.46
CA GLY A 417 24.24 4.71 5.10
C GLY A 417 25.39 4.32 4.18
N ALA A 418 26.50 3.82 4.71
CA ALA A 418 27.69 3.45 3.93
C ALA A 418 27.42 2.32 2.94
N VAL A 419 26.59 1.37 3.31
CA VAL A 419 26.15 0.25 2.48
C VAL A 419 24.87 0.59 1.76
N VAL A 420 23.80 0.89 2.50
CA VAL A 420 22.48 1.30 1.97
C VAL A 420 22.31 2.80 2.17
N PRO A 421 22.45 3.62 1.13
CA PRO A 421 22.33 5.08 1.28
C PRO A 421 21.05 5.49 2.03
N LEU A 422 21.13 6.55 2.84
CA LEU A 422 19.99 7.08 3.60
C LEU A 422 18.79 7.41 2.70
N ALA A 423 19.05 7.86 1.46
CA ALA A 423 18.01 8.15 0.47
C ALA A 423 17.57 6.93 -0.35
N ALA A 424 18.10 5.73 -0.13
CA ALA A 424 17.65 4.54 -0.85
C ALA A 424 16.15 4.30 -0.65
N HIS A 425 15.44 3.94 -1.72
CA HIS A 425 13.97 3.82 -1.72
C HIS A 425 13.40 3.03 -0.53
N ILE A 426 13.94 1.84 -0.23
CA ILE A 426 13.39 1.03 0.87
C ILE A 426 13.68 1.63 2.24
N ARG A 427 14.81 2.36 2.39
CA ARG A 427 15.20 3.02 3.63
C ARG A 427 14.37 4.27 3.89
N LYS A 428 14.12 5.06 2.84
CA LYS A 428 13.21 6.21 2.91
C LYS A 428 11.76 5.80 3.19
N ALA A 429 11.27 4.75 2.51
CA ALA A 429 9.88 4.32 2.67
C ALA A 429 9.61 3.59 4.00
N TYR A 430 10.63 3.01 4.61
CA TYR A 430 10.60 2.38 5.94
C TYR A 430 11.98 2.39 6.57
N PRO A 431 12.28 3.39 7.42
CA PRO A 431 13.59 3.54 8.08
C PRO A 431 13.92 2.47 9.12
N ARG A 432 12.97 1.60 9.48
CA ARG A 432 13.10 0.54 10.49
C ARG A 432 13.41 1.12 11.88
N ASP A 433 14.55 0.72 12.45
CA ASP A 433 15.07 1.07 13.76
C ASP A 433 15.78 2.44 13.81
N GLU A 434 15.88 3.17 12.67
CA GLU A 434 16.57 4.47 12.65
C GLU A 434 15.86 5.52 13.49
N ASP A 435 16.68 6.32 14.18
CA ASP A 435 16.21 7.57 14.76
C ASP A 435 15.79 8.53 13.65
N THR A 436 14.55 8.97 13.69
CA THR A 436 14.00 10.00 12.82
C THR A 436 13.63 11.24 13.63
N PRO A 437 13.36 12.38 13.00
CA PRO A 437 12.90 13.58 13.73
C PRO A 437 11.65 13.35 14.60
N ASP A 438 10.82 12.36 14.26
CA ASP A 438 9.56 12.06 14.93
C ASP A 438 9.68 10.91 15.95
N GLY A 439 10.75 10.10 15.88
CA GLY A 439 11.00 8.97 16.79
C GLY A 439 11.82 7.87 16.13
N GLY A 440 12.05 6.78 16.85
CA GLY A 440 12.70 5.56 16.32
C GLY A 440 11.69 4.58 15.73
N GLU A 441 11.97 3.29 15.87
CA GLU A 441 11.14 2.20 15.35
C GLU A 441 9.68 2.29 15.78
N GLU A 442 9.40 2.65 17.04
CA GLU A 442 8.03 2.81 17.55
C GLU A 442 7.20 3.82 16.75
N ASP A 443 7.85 4.85 16.18
CA ASP A 443 7.20 5.81 15.28
C ASP A 443 7.09 5.25 13.86
N THR A 444 8.19 4.76 13.30
CA THR A 444 8.23 4.28 11.90
C THR A 444 7.26 3.14 11.64
N GLN A 445 7.00 2.26 12.63
CA GLN A 445 6.00 1.21 12.57
C GLN A 445 4.56 1.75 12.45
N THR A 446 4.29 2.97 12.91
CA THR A 446 2.95 3.58 12.82
C THR A 446 2.61 4.10 11.42
N HIS A 447 3.60 4.17 10.52
CA HIS A 447 3.45 4.66 9.14
C HIS A 447 3.38 3.52 8.11
N ARG A 448 3.42 2.26 8.54
CA ARG A 448 3.39 1.09 7.66
C ARG A 448 2.07 0.95 6.91
N VAL A 449 2.14 0.50 5.67
CA VAL A 449 0.97 0.24 4.80
C VAL A 449 1.04 -1.17 4.21
N LEU A 450 -0.11 -1.80 3.94
CA LEU A 450 -0.19 -3.07 3.20
C LEU A 450 -0.31 -2.79 1.71
N ARG A 451 0.76 -3.07 0.95
CA ARG A 451 0.81 -2.79 -0.50
C ARG A 451 0.23 -3.93 -1.33
N ARG A 452 -0.52 -3.58 -2.37
CA ARG A 452 -1.20 -4.52 -3.30
C ARG A 452 -1.04 -4.07 -4.77
N GLY A 453 0.11 -3.46 -5.10
CA GLY A 453 0.39 -2.95 -6.43
C GLY A 453 0.52 -4.06 -7.50
N ILE A 454 0.37 -3.72 -8.77
CA ILE A 454 0.58 -4.59 -9.93
C ILE A 454 1.08 -3.76 -11.12
N PRO A 455 2.05 -4.24 -11.94
CA PRO A 455 2.46 -3.54 -13.16
C PRO A 455 1.33 -3.42 -14.18
N TYR A 456 1.40 -2.41 -15.04
CA TYR A 456 0.55 -2.27 -16.22
C TYR A 456 1.37 -1.88 -17.46
N GLY A 457 0.86 -2.22 -18.63
CA GLY A 457 1.52 -1.95 -19.91
C GLY A 457 2.58 -2.99 -20.31
N ALA A 458 2.98 -2.98 -21.56
CA ALA A 458 3.97 -3.90 -22.08
C ALA A 458 5.38 -3.57 -21.57
N SER A 459 6.20 -4.60 -21.33
CA SER A 459 7.60 -4.42 -20.96
C SER A 459 8.40 -3.74 -22.07
N LEU A 460 9.24 -2.76 -21.72
CA LEU A 460 10.23 -2.23 -22.66
C LEU A 460 11.30 -3.30 -22.91
N PRO A 461 11.62 -3.68 -24.16
CA PRO A 461 12.66 -4.66 -24.47
C PRO A 461 13.98 -4.33 -23.73
N ALA A 462 14.70 -5.38 -23.31
CA ALA A 462 15.92 -5.21 -22.51
C ALA A 462 17.03 -4.45 -23.26
N ASP A 463 17.07 -4.58 -24.57
CA ASP A 463 18.03 -3.94 -25.48
C ASP A 463 17.58 -2.57 -26.01
N ALA A 464 16.38 -2.11 -25.64
CA ALA A 464 15.88 -0.81 -26.06
C ALA A 464 16.68 0.31 -25.39
N THR A 465 17.16 1.26 -26.21
CA THR A 465 17.93 2.44 -25.79
C THR A 465 17.11 3.72 -25.77
N SER A 466 15.84 3.65 -26.18
CA SER A 466 14.90 4.78 -26.20
C SER A 466 13.52 4.32 -25.80
N ASP A 467 12.69 5.26 -25.36
CA ASP A 467 11.27 5.03 -25.09
C ASP A 467 10.54 4.69 -26.41
N ASP A 468 9.62 3.74 -26.35
CA ASP A 468 8.75 3.31 -27.45
C ASP A 468 7.39 4.02 -27.44
N ALA A 469 7.18 4.96 -26.51
CA ALA A 469 5.94 5.70 -26.27
C ALA A 469 4.76 4.86 -25.73
N GLU A 470 4.98 3.59 -25.40
CA GLU A 470 3.98 2.76 -24.74
C GLU A 470 3.78 3.19 -23.29
N ASP A 471 2.52 3.24 -22.86
CA ASP A 471 2.16 3.65 -21.51
C ASP A 471 2.29 2.47 -20.53
N ARG A 472 3.31 2.52 -19.68
CA ARG A 472 3.63 1.48 -18.70
C ARG A 472 3.96 2.06 -17.33
N GLY A 473 3.78 1.22 -16.31
CA GLY A 473 4.10 1.60 -14.95
C GLY A 473 3.53 0.65 -13.90
N LEU A 474 3.22 1.22 -12.74
CA LEU A 474 2.71 0.49 -11.58
C LEU A 474 1.34 1.04 -11.16
N LEU A 475 0.37 0.16 -10.99
CA LEU A 475 -0.84 0.46 -10.23
C LEU A 475 -0.48 0.25 -8.76
N PHE A 476 -0.29 1.34 -8.06
CA PHE A 476 0.00 1.32 -6.63
C PHE A 476 -1.31 1.31 -5.86
N LEU A 477 -1.50 0.29 -5.04
CA LEU A 477 -2.61 0.16 -4.10
C LEU A 477 -2.05 -0.11 -2.72
N CYS A 478 -2.54 0.60 -1.70
CA CYS A 478 -2.21 0.25 -0.32
C CYS A 478 -3.39 0.46 0.62
N TYR A 479 -3.41 -0.37 1.69
CA TYR A 479 -4.42 -0.37 2.73
C TYR A 479 -3.87 0.14 4.06
N GLN A 480 -4.70 0.92 4.77
CA GLN A 480 -4.34 1.62 5.99
C GLN A 480 -5.58 2.17 6.72
N THR A 481 -5.44 2.60 7.96
CA THR A 481 -6.55 3.24 8.72
C THR A 481 -6.42 4.76 8.84
N SER A 482 -5.28 5.34 8.46
CA SER A 482 -5.06 6.78 8.45
C SER A 482 -4.27 7.19 7.20
N ILE A 483 -4.93 7.85 6.25
CA ILE A 483 -4.30 8.32 5.02
C ILE A 483 -3.17 9.32 5.34
N SER A 484 -3.46 10.29 6.21
CA SER A 484 -2.50 11.34 6.57
C SER A 484 -1.29 10.79 7.31
N ARG A 485 -1.49 9.95 8.34
CA ARG A 485 -0.41 9.42 9.17
C ARG A 485 0.44 8.37 8.47
N GLN A 486 -0.13 7.64 7.51
CA GLN A 486 0.56 6.54 6.83
C GLN A 486 0.99 6.95 5.42
N PHE A 487 0.15 6.86 4.41
CA PHE A 487 0.53 7.14 3.03
C PHE A 487 1.06 8.58 2.81
N GLU A 488 0.34 9.60 3.29
CA GLU A 488 0.76 10.99 3.05
C GLU A 488 2.05 11.33 3.81
N THR A 489 2.25 10.81 5.04
CA THR A 489 3.50 10.99 5.78
C THR A 489 4.66 10.35 5.03
N VAL A 490 4.54 9.08 4.60
CA VAL A 490 5.60 8.41 3.83
C VAL A 490 5.91 9.19 2.54
N GLN A 491 4.89 9.61 1.78
CA GLN A 491 5.12 10.33 0.52
C GLN A 491 5.73 11.73 0.75
N ARG A 492 5.22 12.47 1.73
CA ARG A 492 5.56 13.87 1.96
C ARG A 492 6.82 14.05 2.78
N HIS A 493 6.86 13.41 3.97
CA HIS A 493 7.90 13.65 4.98
C HIS A 493 9.08 12.69 4.83
N PHE A 494 8.87 11.46 4.32
CA PHE A 494 9.96 10.53 4.14
C PHE A 494 10.55 10.63 2.72
N VAL A 495 9.75 10.35 1.70
CA VAL A 495 10.19 10.18 0.31
C VAL A 495 10.59 11.51 -0.35
N ASN A 496 9.74 12.54 -0.20
CA ASN A 496 9.95 13.83 -0.86
C ASN A 496 10.91 14.75 -0.10
N ASP A 497 11.15 14.54 1.18
CA ASP A 497 11.97 15.41 2.02
C ASP A 497 13.46 15.08 1.86
N PRO A 498 14.32 16.03 1.40
CA PRO A 498 15.75 15.81 1.26
C PRO A 498 16.49 15.72 2.60
N ASP A 499 15.87 16.16 3.68
CA ASP A 499 16.46 16.21 5.01
C ASP A 499 15.91 15.11 5.95
N PHE A 500 15.24 14.09 5.41
CA PHE A 500 14.79 12.92 6.14
C PHE A 500 15.64 11.68 5.77
N PRO A 501 16.07 10.82 6.71
CA PRO A 501 15.86 10.89 8.17
C PRO A 501 16.75 11.94 8.86
N GLU A 502 17.77 12.45 8.18
CA GLU A 502 18.68 13.49 8.65
C GLU A 502 19.04 14.49 7.55
N ALA A 503 19.52 15.67 7.97
CA ALA A 503 19.86 16.76 7.05
C ALA A 503 20.89 16.35 5.98
N GLY A 504 20.53 16.51 4.71
CA GLY A 504 21.37 16.17 3.56
C GLY A 504 21.34 14.71 3.13
N ALA A 505 20.46 13.87 3.69
CA ALA A 505 20.26 12.50 3.24
C ALA A 505 19.95 12.41 1.74
N GLY A 506 19.14 13.34 1.23
CA GLY A 506 18.66 13.37 -0.14
C GLY A 506 17.23 12.82 -0.28
N GLN A 507 16.67 12.96 -1.47
CA GLN A 507 15.32 12.48 -1.79
C GLN A 507 15.35 11.04 -2.30
N ASP A 508 14.26 10.33 -2.15
CA ASP A 508 14.06 9.01 -2.77
C ASP A 508 14.21 9.13 -4.30
N PRO A 509 15.17 8.42 -4.91
CA PRO A 509 15.45 8.57 -6.34
C PRO A 509 14.43 7.91 -7.25
N ILE A 510 13.50 7.12 -6.71
CA ILE A 510 12.54 6.32 -7.48
C ILE A 510 11.17 7.00 -7.53
N ILE A 511 10.61 7.35 -6.37
CA ILE A 511 9.21 7.80 -6.27
C ILE A 511 9.02 9.23 -5.76
N THR A 512 10.11 9.99 -5.52
CA THR A 512 9.95 11.40 -5.15
C THR A 512 9.11 12.16 -6.17
N GLN A 513 8.18 12.98 -5.68
CA GLN A 513 7.37 13.88 -6.49
C GLN A 513 7.82 15.35 -6.37
N SER A 514 8.89 15.60 -5.62
CA SER A 514 9.48 16.94 -5.49
C SER A 514 10.13 17.42 -6.80
N PRO A 515 10.19 18.73 -7.04
CA PRO A 515 10.76 19.28 -8.27
C PRO A 515 12.20 18.84 -8.53
N ALA A 516 12.62 18.96 -9.80
CA ALA A 516 13.87 18.51 -10.42
C ALA A 516 15.20 19.04 -9.83
N THR A 517 15.20 19.58 -8.62
CA THR A 517 16.40 20.01 -7.90
C THR A 517 16.84 19.02 -6.83
N GLY A 518 16.20 17.83 -6.81
CA GLY A 518 16.51 16.78 -5.86
C GLY A 518 17.95 16.28 -5.98
N SER A 519 18.48 15.79 -4.88
CA SER A 519 19.78 15.15 -4.84
C SER A 519 19.70 13.83 -4.11
N PHE A 520 20.56 12.92 -4.50
CA PHE A 520 20.81 11.65 -3.87
C PHE A 520 22.29 11.61 -3.43
N THR A 521 22.56 11.29 -2.19
CA THR A 521 23.91 11.23 -1.67
C THR A 521 24.41 9.78 -1.64
N LEU A 522 25.53 9.51 -2.36
CA LEU A 522 26.24 8.25 -2.23
C LEU A 522 27.33 8.39 -1.15
N PRO A 523 27.30 7.61 -0.09
CA PRO A 523 28.38 7.61 0.92
C PRO A 523 29.67 7.02 0.36
N GLY A 524 30.81 7.47 0.85
CA GLY A 524 32.12 6.92 0.48
C GLY A 524 33.17 7.91 0.06
N GLY A 525 33.45 8.94 0.85
CA GLY A 525 34.71 9.71 0.80
C GLY A 525 34.85 10.80 -0.23
N ARG A 526 33.86 11.03 -1.07
CA ARG A 526 33.61 12.28 -1.80
C ARG A 526 32.14 12.59 -1.62
N PRO A 527 31.74 13.84 -1.39
CA PRO A 527 30.31 14.18 -1.42
C PRO A 527 29.83 13.96 -2.87
N ASN A 528 29.39 12.76 -3.15
CA ASN A 528 28.84 12.38 -4.43
C ASN A 528 27.35 12.67 -4.39
N HIS A 529 27.00 13.96 -4.44
CA HIS A 529 25.65 14.38 -4.73
C HIS A 529 25.37 14.08 -6.19
N ILE A 530 24.49 13.14 -6.42
CA ILE A 530 23.95 12.86 -7.75
C ILE A 530 22.70 13.71 -7.88
N ALA A 531 22.71 14.64 -8.84
CA ALA A 531 21.53 15.43 -9.14
C ALA A 531 20.43 14.54 -9.74
N LEU A 532 19.28 14.52 -9.12
CA LEU A 532 18.07 13.91 -9.67
C LEU A 532 17.39 14.95 -10.57
N MET A 533 17.86 15.05 -11.82
CA MET A 533 17.39 16.04 -12.78
C MET A 533 16.02 15.69 -13.40
N THR A 534 15.56 14.46 -13.22
CA THR A 534 14.40 13.92 -13.92
C THR A 534 13.57 13.08 -12.95
N ARG A 535 12.26 13.20 -13.07
CA ARG A 535 11.30 12.34 -12.41
C ARG A 535 11.11 11.07 -13.24
N PHE A 536 11.45 9.90 -12.70
CA PHE A 536 11.27 8.61 -13.40
C PHE A 536 9.88 8.01 -13.20
N VAL A 537 9.17 8.45 -12.18
CA VAL A 537 7.80 8.04 -11.88
C VAL A 537 6.89 9.25 -11.87
N THR A 538 5.90 9.26 -12.75
CA THR A 538 4.91 10.34 -12.89
C THR A 538 3.53 9.83 -12.49
N THR A 539 2.85 10.54 -11.59
CA THR A 539 1.46 10.26 -11.25
C THR A 539 0.55 10.68 -12.39
N THR A 540 -0.23 9.74 -12.91
CA THR A 540 -1.17 9.97 -14.02
C THR A 540 -2.64 9.74 -13.63
N GLY A 541 -2.90 9.52 -12.35
CA GLY A 541 -4.22 9.35 -11.75
C GLY A 541 -4.12 8.84 -10.32
N GLY A 542 -5.15 9.08 -9.55
CA GLY A 542 -5.23 8.58 -8.19
C GLY A 542 -6.49 9.01 -7.47
N GLU A 543 -6.88 8.26 -6.44
CA GLU A 543 -8.00 8.61 -5.56
C GLU A 543 -7.88 7.87 -4.22
N TYR A 544 -8.49 8.46 -3.20
CA TYR A 544 -8.69 7.86 -1.88
C TYR A 544 -10.06 7.20 -1.82
N PHE A 545 -10.07 5.90 -1.57
CA PHE A 545 -11.30 5.16 -1.39
C PHE A 545 -11.38 4.63 0.05
N PHE A 546 -12.59 4.36 0.49
CA PHE A 546 -12.88 3.55 1.66
C PHE A 546 -13.38 2.18 1.19
N GLN A 547 -12.75 1.11 1.64
CA GLN A 547 -13.16 -0.27 1.39
C GLN A 547 -13.95 -0.76 2.61
N PRO A 548 -15.30 -0.76 2.54
CA PRO A 548 -16.16 -1.13 3.66
C PRO A 548 -16.04 -2.61 4.01
N SER A 549 -16.49 -2.99 5.19
CA SER A 549 -16.75 -4.38 5.50
C SER A 549 -17.86 -4.95 4.61
N ILE A 550 -17.94 -6.28 4.49
CA ILE A 550 -18.98 -6.97 3.72
C ILE A 550 -20.38 -6.65 4.28
N THR A 551 -20.49 -6.61 5.61
CA THR A 551 -21.73 -6.17 6.29
C THR A 551 -22.08 -4.72 5.94
N ALA A 552 -21.09 -3.82 5.98
CA ALA A 552 -21.32 -2.41 5.63
C ALA A 552 -21.71 -2.22 4.16
N LEU A 553 -21.13 -2.99 3.22
CA LEU A 553 -21.57 -2.98 1.81
C LEU A 553 -23.05 -3.33 1.67
N SER A 554 -23.52 -4.33 2.42
CA SER A 554 -24.94 -4.71 2.43
C SER A 554 -25.83 -3.58 2.92
N GLN A 555 -25.38 -2.80 3.92
CA GLN A 555 -26.10 -1.63 4.43
C GLN A 555 -26.06 -0.44 3.46
N LEU A 556 -24.94 -0.22 2.78
CA LEU A 556 -24.77 0.84 1.78
C LEU A 556 -25.61 0.59 0.52
N GLY A 557 -25.93 -0.68 0.22
CA GLY A 557 -26.77 -1.10 -0.89
C GLY A 557 -28.28 -0.91 -0.68
N VAL A 558 -28.72 -0.51 0.52
CA VAL A 558 -30.13 -0.26 0.81
C VAL A 558 -30.42 1.22 1.02
N GLU A 559 -31.67 1.60 0.90
CA GLU A 559 -32.08 2.99 1.17
C GLU A 559 -31.83 3.33 2.65
N PRO A 560 -31.21 4.49 2.96
CA PRO A 560 -31.06 4.93 4.34
C PRO A 560 -32.42 4.99 5.03
N ALA A 561 -32.52 4.45 6.26
CA ALA A 561 -33.75 4.60 7.05
C ALA A 561 -34.07 6.10 7.18
N THR A 562 -35.22 6.50 6.70
CA THR A 562 -35.69 7.87 6.90
C THR A 562 -35.76 8.11 8.41
N SER A 563 -34.99 9.08 8.92
CA SER A 563 -35.19 9.53 10.30
C SER A 563 -36.66 9.84 10.48
N PRO A 564 -37.35 9.35 11.53
CA PRO A 564 -38.72 9.68 11.75
C PRO A 564 -38.83 11.22 11.77
N THR A 565 -39.64 11.75 10.90
CA THR A 565 -39.97 13.19 10.88
C THR A 565 -40.28 13.58 12.33
N PRO A 566 -39.63 14.61 12.91
CA PRO A 566 -40.00 15.06 14.24
C PRO A 566 -41.50 15.21 14.28
N ALA A 567 -42.17 14.51 15.21
CA ALA A 567 -43.60 14.62 15.37
C ALA A 567 -43.96 16.09 15.45
N ALA A 568 -44.89 16.54 14.60
CA ALA A 568 -45.35 17.90 14.63
C ALA A 568 -45.64 18.27 16.09
N PRO A 569 -45.25 19.47 16.55
CA PRO A 569 -45.47 19.86 17.93
C PRO A 569 -46.97 19.72 18.21
N VAL A 570 -47.28 18.88 19.19
CA VAL A 570 -48.66 18.71 19.66
C VAL A 570 -49.16 20.08 20.05
N PRO A 571 -50.26 20.58 19.46
CA PRO A 571 -50.78 21.88 19.83
C PRO A 571 -51.08 21.86 21.35
N PRO A 572 -50.84 22.96 22.07
CA PRO A 572 -51.07 23.01 23.52
C PRO A 572 -52.51 22.65 23.76
N VAL A 573 -52.75 21.65 24.58
CA VAL A 573 -54.09 21.30 25.08
C VAL A 573 -54.58 22.50 25.84
N GLU A 574 -55.64 23.16 25.38
CA GLU A 574 -56.33 24.21 26.11
C GLU A 574 -56.70 23.65 27.49
N ALA A 575 -56.13 24.25 28.50
CA ALA A 575 -56.45 23.89 29.87
C ALA A 575 -57.88 24.33 30.17
N ASP A 576 -58.74 23.34 30.38
CA ASP A 576 -60.12 23.50 30.81
C ASP A 576 -60.18 24.45 32.02
N ALA A 577 -60.87 25.57 31.87
CA ALA A 577 -61.09 26.58 32.90
C ALA A 577 -61.84 25.99 34.07
N ARG A 578 -61.16 25.66 35.15
CA ARG A 578 -61.83 25.40 36.44
C ARG A 578 -62.28 26.71 37.11
N PRO A 579 -63.49 26.77 37.65
CA PRO A 579 -64.04 28.00 38.26
C PRO A 579 -63.28 28.43 39.49
N ALA A 580 -63.08 29.74 39.64
CA ALA A 580 -62.35 30.42 40.71
C ALA A 580 -62.90 30.12 42.11
N ARG A 581 -62.06 29.74 43.03
CA ARG A 581 -62.35 29.71 44.50
C ARG A 581 -62.16 31.11 45.11
N PRO A 582 -63.01 31.50 46.07
CA PRO A 582 -62.93 32.84 46.68
C PRO A 582 -61.74 33.02 47.63
N PRO A 583 -61.30 34.26 47.87
CA PRO A 583 -60.06 34.55 48.61
C PRO A 583 -60.18 34.33 50.12
N ARG A 584 -59.22 33.69 50.75
CA ARG A 584 -59.07 33.64 52.21
C ARG A 584 -57.84 34.48 52.65
N GLY A 585 -58.14 35.48 53.48
CA GLY A 585 -57.48 35.96 54.67
C GLY A 585 -56.01 36.42 54.62
N ARG A 586 -55.82 37.63 55.03
CA ARG A 586 -54.58 38.40 55.19
C ARG A 586 -53.46 37.71 55.99
N PRO A 587 -52.18 38.05 55.76
CA PRO A 587 -51.02 37.50 56.47
C PRO A 587 -50.73 38.27 57.76
N ARG A 588 -50.19 37.56 58.77
CA ARG A 588 -49.60 38.11 60.00
C ARG A 588 -48.08 38.38 59.82
N PRO A 589 -47.55 39.40 60.53
CA PRO A 589 -46.19 39.88 60.34
C PRO A 589 -45.12 39.00 60.98
N PRO A 590 -43.82 39.23 60.68
CA PRO A 590 -42.72 38.39 61.11
C PRO A 590 -42.20 38.76 62.49
N ARG A 591 -41.72 37.75 63.21
CA ARG A 591 -40.94 37.97 64.44
C ARG A 591 -39.44 37.86 64.14
N GLY A 592 -38.68 38.79 64.60
CA GLY A 592 -37.26 39.03 64.44
C GLY A 592 -36.36 38.14 65.30
N PRO A 593 -35.06 38.39 65.27
CA PRO A 593 -33.99 37.42 65.47
C PRO A 593 -33.42 37.36 66.89
N ARG A 594 -32.80 36.26 67.24
CA ARG A 594 -31.81 36.10 68.27
C ARG A 594 -30.76 35.11 67.75
N GLY A 595 -29.52 35.30 67.74
CA GLY A 595 -28.54 36.07 68.54
C GLY A 595 -27.37 35.14 68.86
N ALA A 596 -26.20 35.52 68.44
CA ALA A 596 -24.89 35.34 68.99
C ALA A 596 -24.20 33.97 69.10
N GLY A 597 -22.98 33.94 68.66
CA GLY A 597 -21.91 33.07 69.15
C GLY A 597 -20.83 32.82 68.12
N GLY A 598 -19.85 33.72 67.92
CA GLY A 598 -18.49 33.38 67.53
C GLY A 598 -17.68 33.10 68.75
N PRO A 599 -16.35 32.94 68.81
CA PRO A 599 -15.36 33.13 67.74
C PRO A 599 -14.32 31.96 67.62
N ASP A 600 -13.42 31.90 66.66
CA ASP A 600 -11.97 32.14 66.83
C ASP A 600 -11.16 31.52 65.69
N LEU A 601 -10.37 32.35 65.05
CA LEU A 601 -9.18 32.06 64.30
C LEU A 601 -7.99 31.71 65.19
N PRO A 602 -6.86 31.10 64.79
CA PRO A 602 -5.84 31.80 63.98
C PRO A 602 -5.07 30.98 62.92
N ARG A 603 -4.69 31.61 61.84
CA ARG A 603 -3.37 32.12 61.38
C ARG A 603 -2.17 31.16 61.36
N GLY A 604 -1.52 31.18 60.24
CA GLY A 604 -0.07 31.06 60.03
C GLY A 604 0.24 30.10 58.91
N GLY A 605 0.75 30.50 57.85
CA GLY A 605 1.97 31.11 57.41
C GLY A 605 2.72 30.22 56.49
N GLY A 606 2.92 30.58 55.28
CA GLY A 606 4.14 31.03 54.63
C GLY A 606 4.94 29.85 54.06
N ASP A 607 5.30 29.69 52.86
CA ASP A 607 6.21 30.38 52.00
C ASP A 607 6.44 29.64 50.67
N ARG A 608 6.62 30.37 49.65
CA ARG A 608 7.15 30.01 48.33
C ARG A 608 8.67 30.18 48.28
N PRO A 609 9.32 29.97 47.13
CA PRO A 609 9.84 28.83 46.37
C PRO A 609 11.39 28.90 46.32
N PRO A 610 12.19 28.56 45.33
CA PRO A 610 12.08 28.08 43.95
C PRO A 610 13.11 26.99 43.53
N ARG A 611 12.95 26.31 42.46
CA ARG A 611 13.69 26.26 41.16
C ARG A 611 13.26 25.06 40.35
#